data_a0d69722c89768e96bc4edcdddd0088d
#
_entry.id   a0d69722c89768e96bc4edcdddd0088d
#
_cell.length_a   1.000
_cell.length_b   1.000
_cell.length_c   1.000
_cell.angle_alpha   90.00
_cell.angle_beta   90.00
_cell.angle_gamma   90.00
#
_symmetry.space_group_name_H-M   'P 1'
#
loop_
_entity.id
_entity.type
_entity.pdbx_description
1 polymer ?
#
loop_
_entity_poly.entity_id
_entity_poly.type
_entity_poly.pdbx_seq_one_letter_code
_entity_poly.pdbx_strand_id
1 'polypeptide(L)'
;MSRTLRIEYPGAVYHVQSEGNRGDAIYLDDEDRETFLRTFQEAARRSGWTVYAYALMANHYHILFQTARANLVDGMKWLQTAYTQRFNARHRMRGHLFAGRYHSMVVEADNAHYFSTIIDYIHLNPARSGLCLLYTSDAADE
;
A
#
# COMPACT_ATOMS: atom_id res chain seq x y z
N MET A 1 13.01 -21.04 9.39
CA MET A 1 11.66 -20.62 9.56
C MET A 1 10.92 -20.49 8.25
N SER A 2 9.80 -21.11 8.17
CA SER A 2 9.05 -21.05 6.93
C SER A 2 8.17 -19.83 6.88
N ARG A 3 7.91 -19.36 5.69
CA ARG A 3 7.02 -18.24 5.45
C ARG A 3 5.71 -18.75 4.89
N THR A 4 4.64 -18.08 5.27
CA THR A 4 3.35 -18.35 4.66
C THR A 4 3.40 -17.89 3.20
N LEU A 5 2.97 -18.74 2.30
CA LEU A 5 2.90 -18.37 0.90
C LEU A 5 1.80 -17.34 0.69
N ARG A 6 2.07 -16.39 -0.19
CA ARG A 6 1.06 -15.41 -0.56
C ARG A 6 0.09 -16.04 -1.55
N ILE A 7 -1.18 -15.72 -1.39
CA ILE A 7 -2.18 -16.16 -2.34
C ILE A 7 -2.16 -15.19 -3.51
N GLU A 8 -2.00 -15.72 -4.71
CA GLU A 8 -1.94 -14.89 -5.91
C GLU A 8 -2.75 -15.53 -7.01
N TYR A 9 -3.62 -14.75 -7.64
CA TYR A 9 -4.33 -15.19 -8.84
C TYR A 9 -4.81 -13.96 -9.60
N PRO A 10 -5.03 -14.09 -10.91
CA PRO A 10 -5.51 -12.94 -11.71
C PRO A 10 -6.86 -12.46 -11.21
N GLY A 11 -7.01 -11.16 -11.12
CA GLY A 11 -8.27 -10.56 -10.69
C GLY A 11 -8.46 -10.49 -9.20
N ALA A 12 -7.48 -10.90 -8.41
CA ALA A 12 -7.60 -10.84 -6.95
C ALA A 12 -7.57 -9.40 -6.46
N VAL A 13 -8.41 -9.10 -5.48
CA VAL A 13 -8.41 -7.79 -4.83
C VAL A 13 -7.75 -7.96 -3.47
N TYR A 14 -6.80 -7.09 -3.16
CA TYR A 14 -6.05 -7.19 -1.92
C TYR A 14 -6.16 -5.93 -1.09
N HIS A 15 -6.26 -6.12 0.22
CA HIS A 15 -6.00 -5.08 1.19
C HIS A 15 -4.61 -5.36 1.73
N VAL A 16 -3.69 -4.44 1.50
CA VAL A 16 -2.29 -4.60 1.92
C VAL A 16 -1.95 -3.51 2.91
N GLN A 17 -1.23 -3.87 3.95
CA GLN A 17 -0.72 -2.89 4.90
C GLN A 17 0.69 -3.26 5.31
N SER A 18 1.46 -2.24 5.69
CA SER A 18 2.83 -2.44 6.14
C SER A 18 3.20 -1.28 7.05
N GLU A 19 4.07 -1.53 8.00
CA GLU A 19 4.45 -0.49 8.95
C GLU A 19 5.96 -0.33 9.01
N GLY A 20 6.38 0.78 9.59
CA GLY A 20 7.79 1.09 9.71
C GLY A 20 8.51 0.19 10.68
N ASN A 21 9.79 0.01 10.44
CA ASN A 21 10.65 -0.79 11.31
C ASN A 21 10.62 -0.16 12.70
N ARG A 22 10.35 -0.98 13.71
CA ARG A 22 10.24 -0.55 15.10
C ARG A 22 9.16 0.52 15.33
N GLY A 23 8.17 0.58 14.45
CA GLY A 23 7.13 1.58 14.56
C GLY A 23 7.56 2.97 14.13
N ASP A 24 8.73 3.10 13.52
CA ASP A 24 9.22 4.41 13.08
C ASP A 24 8.40 4.96 11.94
N ALA A 25 8.39 6.28 11.82
CA ALA A 25 7.69 6.94 10.72
C ALA A 25 8.30 6.55 9.39
N ILE A 26 7.44 6.35 8.39
CA ILE A 26 7.88 6.06 7.03
C ILE A 26 7.66 7.25 6.11
N TYR A 27 7.06 8.31 6.62
CA TYR A 27 6.94 9.59 5.93
C TYR A 27 7.31 10.65 6.95
N LEU A 28 8.29 11.47 6.64
CA LEU A 28 8.69 12.52 7.57
C LEU A 28 8.01 13.85 7.24
N ASP A 29 7.46 13.95 6.02
CA ASP A 29 6.76 15.15 5.59
C ASP A 29 5.91 14.82 4.36
N ASP A 30 5.28 15.85 3.82
CA ASP A 30 4.41 15.66 2.66
C ASP A 30 5.18 15.24 1.41
N GLU A 31 6.42 15.66 1.29
CA GLU A 31 7.22 15.25 0.14
C GLU A 31 7.43 13.74 0.13
N ASP A 32 7.63 13.14 1.31
CA ASP A 32 7.75 11.69 1.39
C ASP A 32 6.44 11.01 1.02
N ARG A 33 5.30 11.58 1.44
CA ARG A 33 4.01 11.01 1.08
C ARG A 33 3.80 11.06 -0.43
N GLU A 34 4.15 12.17 -1.05
CA GLU A 34 4.04 12.29 -2.50
C GLU A 34 4.96 11.31 -3.20
N THR A 35 6.15 11.12 -2.68
CA THR A 35 7.08 10.15 -3.25
C THR A 35 6.53 8.75 -3.17
N PHE A 36 5.92 8.41 -2.02
CA PHE A 36 5.31 7.10 -1.89
C PHE A 36 4.18 6.91 -2.90
N LEU A 37 3.33 7.91 -3.04
CA LEU A 37 2.20 7.80 -3.97
C LEU A 37 2.67 7.68 -5.40
N ARG A 38 3.69 8.42 -5.79
CA ARG A 38 4.26 8.27 -7.13
C ARG A 38 4.85 6.89 -7.32
N THR A 39 5.54 6.38 -6.31
CA THR A 39 6.14 5.06 -6.38
C THR A 39 5.06 3.98 -6.48
N PHE A 40 3.98 4.13 -5.71
CA PHE A 40 2.86 3.21 -5.77
C PHE A 40 2.19 3.26 -7.15
N GLN A 41 2.04 4.46 -7.69
CA GLN A 41 1.46 4.62 -9.01
C GLN A 41 2.33 3.95 -10.08
N GLU A 42 3.64 4.07 -9.95
CA GLU A 42 4.56 3.38 -10.86
C GLU A 42 4.43 1.87 -10.73
N ALA A 43 4.35 1.38 -9.49
CA ALA A 43 4.19 -0.04 -9.27
C ALA A 43 2.90 -0.55 -9.90
N ALA A 44 1.84 0.22 -9.75
CA ALA A 44 0.54 -0.16 -10.32
C ALA A 44 0.60 -0.23 -11.84
N ARG A 45 1.24 0.74 -12.46
CA ARG A 45 1.37 0.72 -13.92
C ARG A 45 2.22 -0.45 -14.39
N ARG A 46 3.36 -0.67 -13.74
CA ARG A 46 4.27 -1.75 -14.13
C ARG A 46 3.62 -3.11 -13.98
N SER A 47 2.76 -3.26 -12.98
CA SER A 47 2.21 -4.55 -12.61
C SER A 47 0.79 -4.78 -13.11
N GLY A 48 0.16 -3.75 -13.67
CA GLY A 48 -1.21 -3.86 -14.15
C GLY A 48 -2.22 -3.90 -13.02
N TRP A 49 -2.00 -3.11 -11.99
CA TRP A 49 -2.91 -3.03 -10.84
C TRP A 49 -3.91 -1.91 -11.01
N THR A 50 -5.14 -2.15 -10.55
CA THR A 50 -6.17 -1.12 -10.45
C THR A 50 -6.27 -0.74 -8.98
N VAL A 51 -6.02 0.53 -8.69
CA VAL A 51 -6.02 1.01 -7.30
C VAL A 51 -7.39 1.52 -6.93
N TYR A 52 -7.92 1.07 -5.81
CA TYR A 52 -9.25 1.49 -5.34
C TYR A 52 -9.18 2.50 -4.22
N ALA A 53 -8.22 2.37 -3.31
CA ALA A 53 -8.14 3.27 -2.17
C ALA A 53 -6.77 3.19 -1.53
N TYR A 54 -6.41 4.22 -0.78
CA TYR A 54 -5.20 4.18 0.01
C TYR A 54 -5.34 5.11 1.20
N ALA A 55 -4.54 4.85 2.23
CA ALA A 55 -4.45 5.71 3.39
C ALA A 55 -3.02 5.68 3.89
N LEU A 56 -2.43 6.84 4.08
CA LEU A 56 -1.06 6.97 4.52
C LEU A 56 -1.05 7.51 5.94
N MET A 57 -0.59 6.69 6.87
CA MET A 57 -0.45 7.06 8.27
C MET A 57 1.02 7.38 8.52
N ALA A 58 1.33 7.97 9.66
CA ALA A 58 2.72 8.39 9.91
C ALA A 58 3.70 7.23 9.80
N ASN A 59 3.31 6.07 10.30
CA ASN A 59 4.23 4.93 10.39
C ASN A 59 3.74 3.69 9.66
N HIS A 60 2.68 3.80 8.84
CA HIS A 60 2.21 2.66 8.08
C HIS A 60 1.28 3.13 6.97
N TYR A 61 0.92 2.20 6.08
CA TYR A 61 -0.03 2.51 5.01
C TYR A 61 -1.03 1.38 4.84
N HIS A 62 -2.15 1.73 4.26
CA HIS A 62 -3.16 0.78 3.79
C HIS A 62 -3.38 1.06 2.31
N ILE A 63 -3.38 0.02 1.50
CA ILE A 63 -3.70 0.17 0.09
C ILE A 63 -4.65 -0.96 -0.32
N LEU A 64 -5.55 -0.63 -1.22
CA LEU A 64 -6.55 -1.57 -1.71
C LEU A 64 -6.48 -1.55 -3.22
N PHE A 65 -6.17 -2.69 -3.82
CA PHE A 65 -6.02 -2.76 -5.27
C PHE A 65 -6.32 -4.15 -5.80
N GLN A 66 -6.52 -4.21 -7.11
CA GLN A 66 -6.80 -5.46 -7.79
C GLN A 66 -5.69 -5.74 -8.79
N THR A 67 -5.26 -6.98 -8.88
CA THR A 67 -4.21 -7.36 -9.82
C THR A 67 -4.85 -7.99 -11.07
N ALA A 68 -4.31 -7.65 -12.24
CA ALA A 68 -4.74 -8.29 -13.47
C ALA A 68 -4.05 -9.64 -13.65
N ARG A 69 -2.88 -9.78 -13.05
CA ARG A 69 -2.08 -11.01 -13.13
C ARG A 69 -1.71 -11.44 -11.72
N ALA A 70 -1.19 -12.66 -11.60
CA ALA A 70 -0.78 -13.18 -10.30
C ALA A 70 0.61 -12.65 -9.96
N ASN A 71 0.70 -11.35 -9.63
CA ASN A 71 1.98 -10.70 -9.42
C ASN A 71 2.03 -9.79 -8.18
N LEU A 72 1.27 -10.14 -7.15
CA LEU A 72 1.30 -9.38 -5.91
C LEU A 72 2.70 -9.29 -5.32
N VAL A 73 3.37 -10.43 -5.23
CA VAL A 73 4.68 -10.50 -4.57
C VAL A 73 5.71 -9.67 -5.32
N ASP A 74 5.76 -9.81 -6.64
CA ASP A 74 6.73 -9.07 -7.43
C ASP A 74 6.48 -7.57 -7.36
N GLY A 75 5.21 -7.18 -7.48
CA GLY A 75 4.87 -5.76 -7.46
C GLY A 75 5.13 -5.13 -6.10
N MET A 76 4.80 -5.84 -5.02
CA MET A 76 5.05 -5.32 -3.68
C MET A 76 6.54 -5.24 -3.37
N LYS A 77 7.31 -6.21 -3.84
CA LYS A 77 8.75 -6.16 -3.67
C LYS A 77 9.32 -4.92 -4.35
N TRP A 78 8.87 -4.65 -5.56
CA TRP A 78 9.33 -3.47 -6.28
C TRP A 78 8.93 -2.19 -5.56
N LEU A 79 7.68 -2.11 -5.11
CA LEU A 79 7.17 -0.92 -4.44
C LEU A 79 7.96 -0.60 -3.17
N GLN A 80 8.11 -1.61 -2.31
CA GLN A 80 8.77 -1.36 -1.03
C GLN A 80 10.27 -1.11 -1.19
N THR A 81 10.90 -1.79 -2.13
CA THR A 81 12.32 -1.56 -2.39
C THR A 81 12.55 -0.17 -2.96
N ALA A 82 11.74 0.20 -3.95
CA ALA A 82 11.90 1.50 -4.59
C ALA A 82 11.65 2.64 -3.61
N TYR A 83 10.57 2.52 -2.82
CA TYR A 83 10.29 3.58 -1.86
C TYR A 83 11.37 3.68 -0.79
N THR A 84 11.83 2.52 -0.27
CA THR A 84 12.88 2.52 0.74
C THR A 84 14.14 3.20 0.22
N GLN A 85 14.52 2.91 -1.03
CA GLN A 85 15.70 3.54 -1.62
C GLN A 85 15.52 5.04 -1.76
N ARG A 86 14.35 5.47 -2.18
CA ARG A 86 14.07 6.90 -2.36
C ARG A 86 14.03 7.64 -1.04
N PHE A 87 13.40 7.03 -0.02
CA PHE A 87 13.36 7.60 1.31
C PHE A 87 14.77 7.71 1.89
N ASN A 88 15.53 6.63 1.82
CA ASN A 88 16.88 6.62 2.39
C ASN A 88 17.81 7.60 1.66
N ALA A 89 17.68 7.70 0.34
CA ALA A 89 18.49 8.63 -0.41
C ALA A 89 18.19 10.07 0.00
N ARG A 90 16.92 10.40 0.15
CA ARG A 90 16.54 11.76 0.52
C ARG A 90 17.02 12.13 1.90
N HIS A 91 16.88 11.19 2.85
CA HIS A 91 17.19 11.48 4.26
C HIS A 91 18.58 11.02 4.67
N ARG A 92 19.38 10.53 3.73
CA ARG A 92 20.74 10.05 3.98
C ARG A 92 20.75 8.99 5.06
N MET A 93 19.83 8.04 4.94
CA MET A 93 19.70 6.95 5.89
C MET A 93 20.00 5.63 5.22
N ARG A 94 20.10 4.59 6.02
CA ARG A 94 20.41 3.24 5.54
C ARG A 94 19.52 2.24 6.22
N GLY A 95 19.43 1.05 5.61
CA GLY A 95 18.80 -0.08 6.24
C GLY A 95 17.34 -0.20 5.92
N HIS A 96 16.68 -1.05 6.69
CA HIS A 96 15.29 -1.38 6.46
C HIS A 96 14.38 -0.25 6.93
N LEU A 97 13.49 0.17 6.04
CA LEU A 97 12.47 1.15 6.40
C LEU A 97 11.23 0.45 6.95
N PHE A 98 10.88 -0.69 6.38
CA PHE A 98 9.68 -1.42 6.77
C PHE A 98 9.99 -2.58 7.71
N ALA A 99 9.03 -2.88 8.60
CA ALA A 99 9.17 -3.98 9.55
C ALA A 99 8.78 -5.28 8.88
N GLY A 100 9.77 -6.09 8.53
CA GLY A 100 9.51 -7.40 7.98
C GLY A 100 8.64 -7.37 6.74
N ARG A 101 7.74 -8.34 6.63
CA ARG A 101 6.88 -8.49 5.46
C ARG A 101 5.60 -7.68 5.63
N TYR A 102 5.07 -7.22 4.49
CA TYR A 102 3.76 -6.58 4.48
C TYR A 102 2.68 -7.63 4.76
N HIS A 103 1.53 -7.17 5.20
CA HIS A 103 0.35 -8.02 5.40
C HIS A 103 -0.59 -7.86 4.21
N SER A 104 -1.08 -8.95 3.70
CA SER A 104 -2.04 -8.89 2.59
C SER A 104 -3.22 -9.79 2.90
N MET A 105 -4.40 -9.32 2.54
CA MET A 105 -5.64 -10.05 2.71
C MET A 105 -6.42 -9.97 1.43
N VAL A 106 -6.90 -11.12 0.95
CA VAL A 106 -7.75 -11.15 -0.24
C VAL A 106 -9.13 -10.67 0.16
N VAL A 107 -9.68 -9.73 -0.59
CA VAL A 107 -11.01 -9.19 -0.36
C VAL A 107 -11.94 -9.78 -1.42
N GLU A 108 -13.03 -10.40 -0.98
CA GLU A 108 -13.99 -10.99 -1.90
C GLU A 108 -14.80 -9.90 -2.55
N ALA A 109 -14.51 -9.62 -3.81
CA ALA A 109 -15.15 -8.52 -4.50
C ALA A 109 -16.65 -8.70 -4.66
N ASP A 110 -17.11 -9.95 -4.66
CA ASP A 110 -18.54 -10.22 -4.75
C ASP A 110 -19.25 -10.08 -3.41
N ASN A 111 -18.51 -9.87 -2.33
CA ASN A 111 -19.08 -9.52 -1.04
C ASN A 111 -19.06 -8.00 -0.91
N ALA A 112 -20.07 -7.36 -1.49
CA ALA A 112 -20.09 -5.90 -1.56
C ALA A 112 -20.02 -5.24 -0.20
N HIS A 113 -20.68 -5.84 0.80
CA HIS A 113 -20.68 -5.26 2.13
C HIS A 113 -19.28 -5.24 2.74
N TYR A 114 -18.58 -6.34 2.64
CA TYR A 114 -17.24 -6.43 3.19
C TYR A 114 -16.27 -5.50 2.47
N PHE A 115 -16.39 -5.46 1.14
CA PHE A 115 -15.56 -4.58 0.33
C PHE A 115 -15.77 -3.12 0.72
N SER A 116 -17.03 -2.73 0.85
CA SER A 116 -17.36 -1.37 1.26
C SER A 116 -16.85 -1.05 2.66
N THR A 117 -16.96 -2.02 3.57
CA THR A 117 -16.47 -1.85 4.93
C THR A 117 -14.96 -1.60 4.97
N ILE A 118 -14.21 -2.34 4.15
CA ILE A 118 -12.77 -2.16 4.08
C ILE A 118 -12.42 -0.76 3.55
N ILE A 119 -13.12 -0.31 2.52
CA ILE A 119 -12.88 1.01 1.96
C ILE A 119 -13.18 2.08 3.01
N ASP A 120 -14.29 1.95 3.71
CA ASP A 120 -14.65 2.91 4.76
C ASP A 120 -13.61 2.93 5.87
N TYR A 121 -13.16 1.75 6.28
CA TYR A 121 -12.14 1.65 7.31
C TYR A 121 -10.87 2.38 6.92
N ILE A 122 -10.43 2.19 5.68
CA ILE A 122 -9.22 2.84 5.19
C ILE A 122 -9.40 4.35 5.20
N HIS A 123 -10.54 4.84 4.74
CA HIS A 123 -10.77 6.29 4.67
C HIS A 123 -10.92 6.93 6.04
N LEU A 124 -11.52 6.22 6.99
CA LEU A 124 -11.71 6.78 8.33
C LEU A 124 -10.41 6.89 9.11
N ASN A 125 -9.48 5.97 8.89
CA ASN A 125 -8.23 5.99 9.63
C ASN A 125 -7.44 7.27 9.46
N PRO A 126 -7.20 7.75 8.23
CA PRO A 126 -6.49 9.01 8.06
C PRO A 126 -7.23 10.18 8.67
N ALA A 127 -8.56 10.19 8.60
CA ALA A 127 -9.34 11.27 9.16
C ALA A 127 -9.16 11.34 10.67
N ARG A 128 -9.15 10.18 11.34
CA ARG A 128 -8.99 10.13 12.78
C ARG A 128 -7.61 10.57 13.22
N SER A 129 -6.61 10.27 12.43
CA SER A 129 -5.25 10.61 12.79
C SER A 129 -4.85 12.00 12.29
N GLY A 130 -5.71 12.66 11.56
CA GLY A 130 -5.39 13.96 11.00
C GLY A 130 -4.51 13.88 9.78
N LEU A 131 -4.36 12.70 9.22
CA LEU A 131 -3.51 12.50 8.04
C LEU A 131 -4.33 12.13 6.83
N CYS A 132 -5.42 12.80 6.66
CA CYS A 132 -6.37 12.44 5.63
C CYS A 132 -5.86 12.76 4.23
N LEU A 133 -5.68 11.74 3.44
CA LEU A 133 -5.35 11.88 2.02
C LEU A 133 -6.41 11.14 1.25
N LEU A 134 -7.55 11.72 1.14
CA LEU A 134 -8.74 11.05 0.69
C LEU A 134 -8.85 10.97 -0.80
N TYR A 135 -8.02 10.22 -1.36
CA TYR A 135 -8.11 9.99 -2.78
C TYR A 135 -8.53 8.56 -3.03
N THR A 136 -9.47 8.35 -3.91
CA THR A 136 -9.85 7.01 -4.30
C THR A 136 -9.64 6.86 -5.78
N SER A 137 -9.43 5.65 -6.19
CA SER A 137 -9.13 5.38 -7.58
C SER A 137 -10.33 5.57 -8.48
N ASP A 138 -11.50 5.61 -7.93
CA ASP A 138 -12.62 5.85 -8.80
C ASP A 138 -12.63 7.29 -9.16
N ALA A 139 -12.05 8.05 -8.32
CA ALA A 139 -11.78 9.37 -8.76
C ALA A 139 -10.88 9.22 -9.93
N ALA A 140 -10.18 8.21 -9.87
CA ALA A 140 -9.40 7.88 -10.99
C ALA A 140 -10.12 6.92 -11.86
N ASP A 141 -11.10 6.49 -11.43
CA ASP A 141 -11.62 5.59 -12.16
C ASP A 141 -12.26 5.93 -13.06
N GLU A 142 -12.11 6.35 -12.66
CA GLU A 142 -12.24 6.63 -13.21
C GLU A 142 -11.85 6.64 -13.78
#